data_b733a3ccee8930eba7546d95a3a1ea37
#
_entry.id   b733a3ccee8930eba7546d95a3a1ea37
#
_cell.length_a   1.000
_cell.length_b   1.000
_cell.length_c   1.000
_cell.angle_alpha   90.00
_cell.angle_beta   90.00
_cell.angle_gamma   90.00
#
_symmetry.space_group_name_H-M   'P 1'
#
loop_
_entity.id
_entity.type
_entity.pdbx_description
1 polymer ?
#
loop_
_entity_poly.entity_id
_entity_poly.type
_entity_poly.pdbx_seq_one_letter_code
_entity_poly.pdbx_strand_id
1 'polypeptide(L)'
;LRSYTFEYIVLDESQNIKNNDSLTFRSVIQLQGKHRIALTGTPIENSLKDLWAQFRFLQPDLLGEESTFHKQFIIPIRQGNVRMEKRLQQIIAPFILRRSKSEVAPELPPLTEETIYCAMSEKQGESYEQEKNSLRNILLQQPENKDRYHMFSILNGILRLRQLACHPQLIFPDFDGVSGKTEQIIDTFDTLRSEGHKVLIFSSFVRHLEILAEVFRQRGWKYALLTGSTNNRPSEIAHFTEQKDVQAFLISLKAGGVGLNLTQADYVFIIDPWWNPAAESQAIARAHRIGQDKQVIAYRFITQNSIEEKILQLQEDKRRLAETFITDSEALPALSNEQWADLLK
;
A
#
# COMPACT_ATOMS: atom_id res chain seq x y z
N LEU A 1 -3.42 -30.32 -12.88
CA LEU A 1 -4.18 -29.94 -11.68
C LEU A 1 -5.68 -29.85 -11.96
N ARG A 2 -6.13 -29.45 -13.17
CA ARG A 2 -7.57 -29.27 -13.48
C ARG A 2 -8.39 -30.57 -13.43
N SER A 3 -7.79 -31.71 -13.67
CA SER A 3 -8.42 -33.04 -13.63
C SER A 3 -8.37 -33.71 -12.26
N TYR A 4 -7.76 -33.06 -11.28
CA TYR A 4 -7.64 -33.58 -9.91
C TYR A 4 -8.62 -32.88 -9.00
N THR A 5 -9.34 -33.63 -8.18
CA THR A 5 -10.24 -33.09 -7.15
C THR A 5 -9.53 -33.07 -5.81
N PHE A 6 -9.28 -31.86 -5.32
CA PHE A 6 -8.65 -31.64 -4.01
C PHE A 6 -9.68 -31.74 -2.88
N GLU A 7 -9.26 -32.24 -1.73
CA GLU A 7 -10.10 -32.19 -0.53
C GLU A 7 -10.26 -30.72 -0.05
N TYR A 8 -9.14 -29.97 0.00
CA TYR A 8 -9.10 -28.56 0.35
C TYR A 8 -8.28 -27.77 -0.67
N ILE A 9 -8.77 -26.59 -1.01
CA ILE A 9 -7.98 -25.57 -1.74
C ILE A 9 -7.89 -24.34 -0.86
N VAL A 10 -6.68 -23.97 -0.46
CA VAL A 10 -6.40 -22.81 0.37
C VAL A 10 -5.65 -21.78 -0.46
N LEU A 11 -6.20 -20.58 -0.57
CA LEU A 11 -5.52 -19.43 -1.18
C LEU A 11 -4.98 -18.53 -0.08
N ASP A 12 -3.67 -18.45 0.03
CA ASP A 12 -3.02 -17.42 0.84
C ASP A 12 -2.87 -16.13 0.03
N GLU A 13 -2.99 -14.98 0.70
CA GLU A 13 -3.02 -13.64 0.07
C GLU A 13 -4.05 -13.59 -1.08
N SER A 14 -5.29 -14.01 -0.79
CA SER A 14 -6.35 -14.19 -1.80
C SER A 14 -6.73 -12.92 -2.55
N GLN A 15 -6.34 -11.72 -2.09
CA GLN A 15 -6.48 -10.49 -2.88
C GLN A 15 -5.72 -10.54 -4.22
N ASN A 16 -4.81 -11.49 -4.43
CA ASN A 16 -4.15 -11.69 -5.72
C ASN A 16 -5.10 -12.16 -6.83
N ILE A 17 -6.29 -12.67 -6.47
CA ILE A 17 -7.34 -13.03 -7.45
C ILE A 17 -8.42 -11.96 -7.61
N LYS A 18 -8.26 -10.74 -7.10
CA LYS A 18 -9.25 -9.65 -7.19
C LYS A 18 -9.62 -9.25 -8.62
N ASN A 19 -8.69 -9.42 -9.58
CA ASN A 19 -8.95 -9.13 -10.99
C ASN A 19 -9.41 -10.40 -11.72
N ASN A 20 -10.72 -10.44 -12.05
CA ASN A 20 -11.35 -11.55 -12.74
C ASN A 20 -10.85 -11.75 -14.19
N ASP A 21 -10.22 -10.73 -14.80
CA ASP A 21 -9.61 -10.84 -16.13
C ASP A 21 -8.20 -11.44 -16.09
N SER A 22 -7.59 -11.54 -14.91
CA SER A 22 -6.24 -12.06 -14.75
C SER A 22 -6.15 -13.57 -15.06
N LEU A 23 -5.00 -13.99 -15.57
CA LEU A 23 -4.70 -15.42 -15.79
C LEU A 23 -4.74 -16.19 -14.46
N THR A 24 -4.29 -15.57 -13.37
CA THR A 24 -4.31 -16.16 -12.04
C THR A 24 -5.74 -16.49 -11.61
N PHE A 25 -6.66 -15.52 -11.68
CA PHE A 25 -8.07 -15.75 -11.35
C PHE A 25 -8.67 -16.87 -12.19
N ARG A 26 -8.52 -16.79 -13.53
CA ARG A 26 -9.06 -17.79 -14.47
C ARG A 26 -8.50 -19.20 -14.22
N SER A 27 -7.25 -19.30 -13.78
CA SER A 27 -6.63 -20.59 -13.46
C SER A 27 -7.15 -21.17 -12.15
N VAL A 28 -7.29 -20.32 -11.11
CA VAL A 28 -7.70 -20.75 -9.77
C VAL A 28 -9.17 -21.19 -9.73
N ILE A 29 -10.08 -20.48 -10.40
CA ILE A 29 -11.51 -20.86 -10.40
C ILE A 29 -11.78 -22.19 -11.13
N GLN A 30 -10.86 -22.68 -11.96
CA GLN A 30 -10.97 -23.96 -12.67
C GLN A 30 -10.51 -25.16 -11.80
N LEU A 31 -9.93 -24.91 -10.63
CA LEU A 31 -9.52 -25.98 -9.71
C LEU A 31 -10.75 -26.62 -9.08
N GLN A 32 -10.77 -27.94 -9.06
CA GLN A 32 -11.85 -28.73 -8.44
C GLN A 32 -11.46 -29.03 -6.98
N GLY A 33 -12.31 -28.62 -6.03
CA GLY A 33 -12.09 -28.88 -4.60
C GLY A 33 -13.40 -29.00 -3.84
N LYS A 34 -13.44 -29.90 -2.86
CA LYS A 34 -14.61 -30.07 -2.01
C LYS A 34 -14.78 -28.87 -1.05
N HIS A 35 -13.67 -28.40 -0.52
CA HIS A 35 -13.64 -27.25 0.41
C HIS A 35 -12.69 -26.18 -0.12
N ARG A 36 -13.07 -24.91 0.06
CA ARG A 36 -12.28 -23.75 -0.38
C ARG A 36 -12.14 -22.76 0.74
N ILE A 37 -10.92 -22.28 0.96
CA ILE A 37 -10.57 -21.31 1.98
C ILE A 37 -9.76 -20.18 1.32
N ALA A 38 -10.09 -18.94 1.66
CA ALA A 38 -9.33 -17.76 1.25
C ALA A 38 -8.79 -17.06 2.50
N LEU A 39 -7.48 -16.89 2.55
CA LEU A 39 -6.79 -16.17 3.62
C LEU A 39 -6.36 -14.81 3.06
N THR A 40 -6.73 -13.75 3.75
CA THR A 40 -6.34 -12.38 3.38
C THR A 40 -6.41 -11.44 4.58
N GLY A 41 -5.46 -10.52 4.66
CA GLY A 41 -5.54 -9.39 5.59
C GLY A 41 -6.49 -8.29 5.11
N THR A 42 -6.87 -8.30 3.82
CA THR A 42 -7.65 -7.25 3.16
C THR A 42 -8.58 -7.82 2.11
N PRO A 43 -9.78 -8.28 2.50
CA PRO A 43 -10.73 -8.88 1.57
C PRO A 43 -11.27 -7.86 0.54
N ILE A 44 -11.24 -6.56 0.87
CA ILE A 44 -11.60 -5.45 -0.02
C ILE A 44 -10.44 -4.47 -0.03
N GLU A 45 -9.76 -4.34 -1.17
CA GLU A 45 -8.67 -3.36 -1.33
C GLU A 45 -9.12 -2.09 -2.07
N ASN A 46 -9.90 -2.27 -3.14
CA ASN A 46 -10.27 -1.16 -4.02
C ASN A 46 -11.77 -1.04 -4.26
N SER A 47 -12.50 -2.15 -4.22
CA SER A 47 -13.93 -2.13 -4.57
C SER A 47 -14.65 -3.41 -4.12
N LEU A 48 -15.99 -3.35 -4.10
CA LEU A 48 -16.85 -4.54 -3.90
C LEU A 48 -16.66 -5.63 -4.97
N LYS A 49 -16.07 -5.29 -6.11
CA LYS A 49 -15.70 -6.27 -7.13
C LYS A 49 -14.61 -7.22 -6.61
N ASP A 50 -13.70 -6.74 -5.78
CA ASP A 50 -12.66 -7.57 -5.15
C ASP A 50 -13.30 -8.66 -4.27
N LEU A 51 -14.34 -8.27 -3.51
CA LEU A 51 -15.14 -9.19 -2.70
C LEU A 51 -15.84 -10.24 -3.57
N TRP A 52 -16.51 -9.79 -4.65
CA TRP A 52 -17.17 -10.70 -5.60
C TRP A 52 -16.19 -11.74 -6.17
N ALA A 53 -14.99 -11.33 -6.56
CA ALA A 53 -13.98 -12.22 -7.12
C ALA A 53 -13.55 -13.31 -6.10
N GLN A 54 -13.40 -12.96 -4.83
CA GLN A 54 -13.09 -13.93 -3.77
C GLN A 54 -14.27 -14.89 -3.54
N PHE A 55 -15.50 -14.39 -3.50
CA PHE A 55 -16.67 -15.24 -3.34
C PHE A 55 -16.95 -16.11 -4.56
N ARG A 56 -16.61 -15.66 -5.78
CA ARG A 56 -16.66 -16.49 -6.99
C ARG A 56 -15.74 -17.71 -6.89
N PHE A 57 -14.63 -17.60 -6.17
CA PHE A 57 -13.79 -18.74 -5.83
C PHE A 57 -14.37 -19.57 -4.69
N LEU A 58 -14.78 -18.95 -3.59
CA LEU A 58 -15.25 -19.65 -2.37
C LEU A 58 -16.58 -20.37 -2.59
N GLN A 59 -17.56 -19.65 -3.10
CA GLN A 59 -18.96 -20.08 -3.30
C GLN A 59 -19.48 -19.49 -4.62
N PRO A 60 -19.24 -20.16 -5.75
CA PRO A 60 -19.50 -19.60 -7.09
C PRO A 60 -20.91 -19.06 -7.31
N ASP A 61 -21.93 -19.64 -6.66
CA ASP A 61 -23.32 -19.30 -6.87
C ASP A 61 -23.90 -18.31 -5.85
N LEU A 62 -23.16 -18.00 -4.77
CA LEU A 62 -23.68 -17.17 -3.67
C LEU A 62 -23.98 -15.74 -4.08
N LEU A 63 -23.09 -15.09 -4.83
CA LEU A 63 -23.25 -13.70 -5.28
C LEU A 63 -23.68 -13.59 -6.75
N GLY A 64 -23.88 -14.73 -7.43
CA GLY A 64 -24.27 -14.80 -8.83
C GLY A 64 -23.21 -14.29 -9.80
N GLU A 65 -23.66 -14.00 -11.03
CA GLU A 65 -22.77 -13.48 -12.08
C GLU A 65 -22.37 -12.02 -11.81
N GLU A 66 -21.18 -11.61 -12.28
CA GLU A 66 -20.60 -10.27 -12.07
C GLU A 66 -21.56 -9.15 -12.46
N SER A 67 -22.21 -9.27 -13.63
CA SER A 67 -23.16 -8.27 -14.14
C SER A 67 -24.39 -8.10 -13.24
N THR A 68 -24.86 -9.19 -12.65
CA THR A 68 -25.98 -9.20 -11.70
C THR A 68 -25.56 -8.58 -10.38
N PHE A 69 -24.42 -8.98 -9.83
CA PHE A 69 -23.86 -8.41 -8.61
C PHE A 69 -23.61 -6.91 -8.74
N HIS A 70 -23.08 -6.46 -9.88
CA HIS A 70 -22.87 -5.05 -10.17
C HIS A 70 -24.16 -4.24 -10.12
N LYS A 71 -25.25 -4.74 -10.77
CA LYS A 71 -26.55 -4.06 -10.79
C LYS A 71 -27.26 -4.09 -9.44
N GLN A 72 -27.20 -5.21 -8.73
CA GLN A 72 -27.95 -5.41 -7.47
C GLN A 72 -27.24 -4.77 -6.25
N PHE A 73 -25.91 -4.77 -6.21
CA PHE A 73 -25.17 -4.31 -5.05
C PHE A 73 -24.25 -3.14 -5.35
N ILE A 74 -23.36 -3.22 -6.36
CA ILE A 74 -22.35 -2.17 -6.56
C ILE A 74 -23.00 -0.82 -6.87
N ILE A 75 -23.94 -0.75 -7.84
CA ILE A 75 -24.58 0.51 -8.22
C ILE A 75 -25.41 1.10 -7.06
N PRO A 76 -26.34 0.34 -6.43
CA PRO A 76 -27.14 0.90 -5.34
C PRO A 76 -26.30 1.34 -4.14
N ILE A 77 -25.30 0.56 -3.75
CA ILE A 77 -24.42 0.90 -2.62
C ILE A 77 -23.62 2.18 -2.92
N ARG A 78 -23.09 2.33 -4.13
CA ARG A 78 -22.46 3.58 -4.57
C ARG A 78 -23.38 4.80 -4.54
N GLN A 79 -24.68 4.59 -4.63
CA GLN A 79 -25.70 5.62 -4.52
C GLN A 79 -26.19 5.84 -3.08
N GLY A 80 -25.53 5.25 -2.09
CA GLY A 80 -25.87 5.39 -0.67
C GLY A 80 -27.04 4.52 -0.20
N ASN A 81 -27.35 3.42 -0.90
CA ASN A 81 -28.44 2.53 -0.49
C ASN A 81 -28.04 1.60 0.66
N VAL A 82 -28.20 2.06 1.88
CA VAL A 82 -27.88 1.34 3.13
C VAL A 82 -28.59 -0.02 3.24
N ARG A 83 -29.78 -0.16 2.66
CA ARG A 83 -30.53 -1.43 2.70
C ARG A 83 -29.80 -2.53 1.90
N MET A 84 -29.32 -2.19 0.70
CA MET A 84 -28.61 -3.17 -0.16
C MET A 84 -27.26 -3.54 0.45
N GLU A 85 -26.64 -2.62 1.10
CA GLU A 85 -25.39 -2.82 1.81
C GLU A 85 -25.58 -3.79 3.00
N LYS A 86 -26.51 -3.52 3.92
CA LYS A 86 -26.85 -4.45 5.01
C LYS A 86 -27.22 -5.83 4.50
N ARG A 87 -27.93 -5.89 3.37
CA ARG A 87 -28.27 -7.17 2.74
C ARG A 87 -27.03 -7.93 2.28
N LEU A 88 -26.06 -7.25 1.64
CA LEU A 88 -24.81 -7.88 1.23
C LEU A 88 -24.02 -8.38 2.44
N GLN A 89 -23.90 -7.57 3.48
CA GLN A 89 -23.26 -7.95 4.74
C GLN A 89 -23.89 -9.22 5.34
N GLN A 90 -25.20 -9.30 5.42
CA GLN A 90 -25.91 -10.48 5.93
C GLN A 90 -25.65 -11.74 5.11
N ILE A 91 -25.52 -11.60 3.77
CA ILE A 91 -25.24 -12.74 2.88
C ILE A 91 -23.82 -13.28 3.12
N ILE A 92 -22.83 -12.39 3.28
CA ILE A 92 -21.43 -12.79 3.37
C ILE A 92 -20.98 -13.13 4.80
N ALA A 93 -21.62 -12.57 5.83
CA ALA A 93 -21.22 -12.73 7.23
C ALA A 93 -20.97 -14.17 7.68
N PRO A 94 -21.80 -15.19 7.28
CA PRO A 94 -21.57 -16.57 7.69
C PRO A 94 -20.27 -17.19 7.14
N PHE A 95 -19.67 -16.57 6.12
CA PHE A 95 -18.49 -17.09 5.42
C PHE A 95 -17.20 -16.32 5.78
N ILE A 96 -17.31 -15.29 6.62
CA ILE A 96 -16.16 -14.44 7.00
C ILE A 96 -15.84 -14.63 8.46
N LEU A 97 -14.60 -15.02 8.75
CA LEU A 97 -14.04 -15.00 10.08
C LEU A 97 -12.91 -13.96 10.12
N ARG A 98 -13.13 -12.90 10.89
CA ARG A 98 -12.11 -11.86 11.12
C ARG A 98 -11.69 -11.86 12.59
N ARG A 99 -10.41 -11.75 12.83
CA ARG A 99 -9.83 -11.52 14.15
C ARG A 99 -8.80 -10.40 14.07
N SER A 100 -8.88 -9.45 14.98
CA SER A 100 -7.86 -8.39 15.11
C SER A 100 -6.64 -8.93 15.87
N LYS A 101 -5.48 -8.28 15.67
CA LYS A 101 -4.28 -8.61 16.44
C LYS A 101 -4.48 -8.41 17.94
N SER A 102 -5.18 -7.36 18.33
CA SER A 102 -5.49 -7.06 19.74
C SER A 102 -6.33 -8.15 20.42
N GLU A 103 -7.16 -8.89 19.66
CA GLU A 103 -7.96 -10.00 20.20
C GLU A 103 -7.16 -11.30 20.35
N VAL A 104 -6.20 -11.55 19.44
CA VAL A 104 -5.51 -12.85 19.39
C VAL A 104 -4.10 -12.82 19.96
N ALA A 105 -3.51 -11.66 20.15
CA ALA A 105 -2.16 -11.45 20.68
C ALA A 105 -2.14 -10.22 21.61
N PRO A 106 -2.87 -10.25 22.73
CA PRO A 106 -2.92 -9.15 23.68
C PRO A 106 -1.56 -8.84 24.34
N GLU A 107 -0.63 -9.80 24.28
CA GLU A 107 0.75 -9.65 24.77
C GLU A 107 1.65 -8.80 23.86
N LEU A 108 1.21 -8.50 22.62
CA LEU A 108 2.01 -7.66 21.75
C LEU A 108 2.11 -6.24 22.33
N PRO A 109 3.34 -5.66 22.37
CA PRO A 109 3.52 -4.28 22.74
C PRO A 109 2.70 -3.33 21.84
N PRO A 110 2.35 -2.13 22.31
CA PRO A 110 1.54 -1.20 21.53
C PRO A 110 2.26 -0.77 20.24
N LEU A 111 1.45 -0.53 19.19
CA LEU A 111 1.87 0.10 17.95
C LEU A 111 1.44 1.57 18.01
N THR A 112 2.41 2.46 17.82
CA THR A 112 2.15 3.91 17.66
C THR A 112 2.41 4.28 16.20
N GLU A 113 1.47 4.98 15.58
CA GLU A 113 1.58 5.44 14.20
C GLU A 113 1.53 6.97 14.20
N GLU A 114 2.55 7.61 13.64
CA GLU A 114 2.68 9.06 13.58
C GLU A 114 3.00 9.53 12.16
N THR A 115 2.50 10.71 11.81
CA THR A 115 2.80 11.34 10.52
C THR A 115 3.77 12.51 10.73
N ILE A 116 4.91 12.43 10.05
CA ILE A 116 5.92 13.48 10.00
C ILE A 116 5.73 14.27 8.70
N TYR A 117 5.41 15.54 8.82
CA TYR A 117 5.25 16.42 7.67
C TYR A 117 6.58 17.07 7.31
N CYS A 118 7.00 16.91 6.05
CA CYS A 118 8.26 17.40 5.52
C CYS A 118 8.02 18.59 4.58
N ALA A 119 8.75 19.69 4.77
CA ALA A 119 8.72 20.81 3.84
C ALA A 119 9.57 20.49 2.60
N MET A 120 9.17 20.99 1.42
CA MET A 120 10.04 20.96 0.24
C MET A 120 11.16 22.00 0.37
N SER A 121 12.35 21.71 -0.15
CA SER A 121 13.34 22.76 -0.39
C SER A 121 12.85 23.70 -1.50
N GLU A 122 13.40 24.92 -1.58
CA GLU A 122 12.98 25.91 -2.56
C GLU A 122 13.05 25.36 -4.00
N LYS A 123 14.21 24.83 -4.41
CA LYS A 123 14.41 24.22 -5.74
C LYS A 123 13.47 23.02 -5.99
N GLN A 124 13.19 22.22 -4.96
CA GLN A 124 12.25 21.11 -5.05
C GLN A 124 10.83 21.63 -5.27
N GLY A 125 10.42 22.65 -4.52
CA GLY A 125 9.11 23.28 -4.64
C GLY A 125 8.86 23.89 -6.00
N GLU A 126 9.84 24.59 -6.56
CA GLU A 126 9.78 25.14 -7.93
C GLU A 126 9.55 24.04 -8.98
N SER A 127 10.33 22.94 -8.91
CA SER A 127 10.17 21.80 -9.81
C SER A 127 8.82 21.13 -9.66
N TYR A 128 8.32 21.04 -8.43
CA TYR A 128 7.00 20.47 -8.12
C TYR A 128 5.86 21.32 -8.70
N GLU A 129 5.89 22.64 -8.50
CA GLU A 129 4.85 23.53 -9.02
C GLU A 129 4.85 23.61 -10.56
N GLN A 130 6.01 23.53 -11.21
CA GLN A 130 6.09 23.45 -12.67
C GLN A 130 5.38 22.18 -13.19
N GLU A 131 5.65 21.02 -12.62
CA GLU A 131 5.00 19.76 -13.00
C GLU A 131 3.49 19.77 -12.70
N LYS A 132 3.09 20.33 -11.55
CA LYS A 132 1.69 20.49 -11.16
C LYS A 132 0.92 21.36 -12.15
N ASN A 133 1.50 22.48 -12.58
CA ASN A 133 0.91 23.36 -13.58
C ASN A 133 0.82 22.69 -14.96
N SER A 134 1.83 21.91 -15.34
CA SER A 134 1.80 21.11 -16.57
C SER A 134 0.64 20.11 -16.54
N LEU A 135 0.46 19.39 -15.45
CA LEU A 135 -0.63 18.43 -15.28
C LEU A 135 -2.01 19.11 -15.27
N ARG A 136 -2.14 20.31 -14.65
CA ARG A 136 -3.36 21.12 -14.72
C ARG A 136 -3.72 21.48 -16.15
N ASN A 137 -2.75 21.89 -16.96
CA ASN A 137 -2.98 22.21 -18.37
C ASN A 137 -3.48 20.98 -19.16
N ILE A 138 -2.93 19.79 -18.89
CA ILE A 138 -3.41 18.54 -19.49
C ILE A 138 -4.87 18.26 -19.10
N LEU A 139 -5.23 18.48 -17.83
CA LEU A 139 -6.60 18.26 -17.34
C LEU A 139 -7.61 19.25 -17.92
N LEU A 140 -7.19 20.52 -18.16
CA LEU A 140 -8.04 21.55 -18.74
C LEU A 140 -8.25 21.37 -20.25
N GLN A 141 -7.32 20.74 -20.94
CA GLN A 141 -7.49 20.32 -22.34
C GLN A 141 -8.44 19.14 -22.38
N GLN A 142 -9.77 19.42 -22.39
CA GLN A 142 -10.78 18.38 -22.57
C GLN A 142 -10.72 17.87 -24.02
N PRO A 143 -10.19 16.68 -24.32
CA PRO A 143 -10.38 16.09 -25.63
C PRO A 143 -11.85 15.71 -25.79
N GLU A 144 -12.46 15.98 -26.93
CA GLU A 144 -13.82 15.59 -27.28
C GLU A 144 -14.04 14.06 -27.15
N ASN A 145 -12.97 13.28 -27.25
CA ASN A 145 -12.94 11.86 -26.94
C ASN A 145 -12.04 11.62 -25.70
N LYS A 146 -12.58 10.90 -24.71
CA LYS A 146 -11.82 10.41 -23.53
C LYS A 146 -10.85 9.30 -23.94
N ASP A 147 -9.79 9.67 -24.66
CA ASP A 147 -8.79 8.73 -25.17
C ASP A 147 -7.95 8.13 -24.04
N ARG A 148 -7.56 6.85 -24.23
CA ARG A 148 -6.61 6.16 -23.33
C ARG A 148 -5.32 6.96 -23.11
N TYR A 149 -4.89 7.73 -24.11
CA TYR A 149 -3.72 8.62 -24.02
C TYR A 149 -3.87 9.72 -22.99
N HIS A 150 -5.05 10.34 -22.91
CA HIS A 150 -5.32 11.40 -21.93
C HIS A 150 -5.25 10.85 -20.51
N MET A 151 -5.89 9.71 -20.24
CA MET A 151 -5.82 9.04 -18.93
C MET A 151 -4.40 8.60 -18.58
N PHE A 152 -3.64 8.08 -19.55
CA PHE A 152 -2.25 7.71 -19.35
C PHE A 152 -1.38 8.93 -19.01
N SER A 153 -1.59 10.07 -19.67
CA SER A 153 -0.87 11.31 -19.38
C SER A 153 -1.16 11.83 -17.97
N ILE A 154 -2.42 11.75 -17.50
CA ILE A 154 -2.81 12.11 -16.13
C ILE A 154 -2.09 11.20 -15.13
N LEU A 155 -2.16 9.88 -15.32
CA LEU A 155 -1.52 8.92 -14.42
C LEU A 155 0.00 9.11 -14.36
N ASN A 156 0.62 9.41 -15.50
CA ASN A 156 2.06 9.70 -15.55
C ASN A 156 2.40 11.02 -14.82
N GLY A 157 1.61 12.08 -15.01
CA GLY A 157 1.78 13.33 -14.27
C GLY A 157 1.66 13.13 -12.75
N ILE A 158 0.67 12.36 -12.31
CA ILE A 158 0.52 12.01 -10.88
C ILE A 158 1.74 11.23 -10.36
N LEU A 159 2.24 10.27 -11.13
CA LEU A 159 3.45 9.53 -10.77
C LEU A 159 4.65 10.47 -10.61
N ARG A 160 4.83 11.40 -11.56
CA ARG A 160 5.91 12.40 -11.53
C ARG A 160 5.79 13.33 -10.32
N LEU A 161 4.58 13.81 -9.99
CA LEU A 161 4.36 14.61 -8.77
C LEU A 161 4.72 13.83 -7.49
N ARG A 162 4.37 12.55 -7.40
CA ARG A 162 4.78 11.70 -6.28
C ARG A 162 6.30 11.54 -6.19
N GLN A 163 6.95 11.37 -7.33
CA GLN A 163 8.41 11.28 -7.40
C GLN A 163 9.08 12.58 -6.93
N LEU A 164 8.60 13.74 -7.40
CA LEU A 164 9.10 15.05 -6.97
C LEU A 164 8.87 15.32 -5.48
N ALA A 165 7.72 14.89 -4.95
CA ALA A 165 7.44 15.00 -3.53
C ALA A 165 8.43 14.16 -2.68
N CYS A 166 8.88 13.01 -3.19
CA CYS A 166 9.90 12.18 -2.51
C CYS A 166 11.30 12.77 -2.69
N HIS A 167 11.80 12.81 -3.90
CA HIS A 167 13.11 13.35 -4.25
C HIS A 167 13.18 13.72 -5.73
N PRO A 168 13.61 14.95 -6.08
CA PRO A 168 13.65 15.37 -7.49
C PRO A 168 14.56 14.52 -8.38
N GLN A 169 15.64 13.93 -7.86
CA GLN A 169 16.49 13.00 -8.61
C GLN A 169 15.78 11.73 -9.11
N LEU A 170 14.55 11.48 -8.68
CA LEU A 170 13.74 10.40 -9.26
C LEU A 170 13.27 10.73 -10.69
N ILE A 171 13.29 12.01 -11.07
CA ILE A 171 12.93 12.50 -12.40
C ILE A 171 14.12 13.17 -13.11
N PHE A 172 14.89 13.96 -12.37
CA PHE A 172 16.02 14.74 -12.85
C PHE A 172 17.31 14.21 -12.21
N PRO A 173 18.02 13.25 -12.84
CA PRO A 173 19.21 12.63 -12.25
C PRO A 173 20.30 13.62 -11.83
N ASP A 174 20.42 14.72 -12.58
CA ASP A 174 21.43 15.76 -12.36
C ASP A 174 20.95 16.87 -11.40
N PHE A 175 19.85 16.66 -10.69
CA PHE A 175 19.35 17.63 -9.71
C PHE A 175 20.39 17.81 -8.58
N ASP A 176 20.87 19.02 -8.41
CA ASP A 176 21.93 19.41 -7.47
C ASP A 176 21.41 19.96 -6.13
N GLY A 177 20.11 19.91 -5.92
CA GLY A 177 19.45 20.37 -4.69
C GLY A 177 19.21 19.23 -3.71
N VAL A 178 18.75 19.61 -2.52
CA VAL A 178 18.34 18.69 -1.46
C VAL A 178 16.84 18.43 -1.52
N SER A 179 16.42 17.26 -1.06
CA SER A 179 15.01 16.97 -0.79
C SER A 179 14.76 17.12 0.70
N GLY A 180 13.84 18.02 1.08
CA GLY A 180 13.52 18.25 2.48
C GLY A 180 12.99 16.98 3.17
N LYS A 181 12.25 16.12 2.46
CA LYS A 181 11.86 14.81 2.98
C LYS A 181 13.06 13.93 3.27
N THR A 182 14.02 13.85 2.34
CA THR A 182 15.21 13.01 2.52
C THR A 182 16.06 13.50 3.68
N GLU A 183 16.21 14.81 3.86
CA GLU A 183 16.90 15.38 5.02
C GLU A 183 16.19 15.00 6.32
N GLN A 184 14.88 15.17 6.40
CA GLN A 184 14.10 14.80 7.59
C GLN A 184 14.21 13.31 7.94
N ILE A 185 14.20 12.42 6.91
CA ILE A 185 14.40 10.98 7.10
C ILE A 185 15.78 10.70 7.69
N ILE A 186 16.80 11.35 7.14
CA ILE A 186 18.20 11.16 7.57
C ILE A 186 18.40 11.64 9.01
N ASP A 187 17.88 12.81 9.38
CA ASP A 187 18.00 13.38 10.71
C ASP A 187 17.26 12.54 11.75
N THR A 188 16.04 12.10 11.40
CA THR A 188 15.27 11.20 12.27
C THR A 188 15.99 9.86 12.44
N PHE A 189 16.53 9.29 11.36
CA PHE A 189 17.27 8.04 11.44
C PHE A 189 18.56 8.19 12.26
N ASP A 190 19.31 9.28 12.11
CA ASP A 190 20.55 9.50 12.86
C ASP A 190 20.31 9.58 14.37
N THR A 191 19.23 10.24 14.77
CA THR A 191 18.79 10.28 16.17
C THR A 191 18.53 8.87 16.70
N LEU A 192 17.67 8.11 16.03
CA LEU A 192 17.30 6.75 16.45
C LEU A 192 18.50 5.79 16.44
N ARG A 193 19.37 5.93 15.45
CA ARG A 193 20.60 5.15 15.34
C ARG A 193 21.51 5.42 16.53
N SER A 194 21.66 6.69 16.95
CA SER A 194 22.49 7.07 18.10
C SER A 194 21.95 6.49 19.42
N GLU A 195 20.64 6.28 19.51
CA GLU A 195 19.95 5.65 20.64
C GLU A 195 19.95 4.11 20.59
N GLY A 196 20.50 3.53 19.50
CA GLY A 196 20.67 2.08 19.35
C GLY A 196 19.44 1.36 18.78
N HIS A 197 18.48 2.09 18.20
CA HIS A 197 17.31 1.53 17.55
C HIS A 197 17.62 0.92 16.19
N LYS A 198 16.80 -0.05 15.76
CA LYS A 198 16.81 -0.63 14.43
C LYS A 198 15.56 -0.18 13.65
N VAL A 199 15.77 0.28 12.43
CA VAL A 199 14.74 0.92 11.62
C VAL A 199 14.52 0.17 10.31
N LEU A 200 13.25 -0.18 10.00
CA LEU A 200 12.84 -0.63 8.68
C LEU A 200 12.39 0.58 7.87
N ILE A 201 12.96 0.79 6.69
CA ILE A 201 12.62 1.93 5.82
C ILE A 201 12.00 1.40 4.53
N PHE A 202 10.70 1.64 4.35
CA PHE A 202 9.93 1.17 3.21
C PHE A 202 9.67 2.28 2.20
N SER A 203 9.89 1.97 0.92
CA SER A 203 9.53 2.84 -0.21
C SER A 203 8.89 2.05 -1.34
N SER A 204 7.97 2.70 -2.08
CA SER A 204 7.47 2.21 -3.36
C SER A 204 8.46 2.46 -4.51
N PHE A 205 9.38 3.42 -4.33
CA PHE A 205 10.40 3.81 -5.31
C PHE A 205 11.77 3.20 -4.95
N VAL A 206 12.20 2.17 -5.69
CA VAL A 206 13.52 1.55 -5.48
C VAL A 206 14.64 2.60 -5.60
N ARG A 207 14.53 3.51 -6.56
CA ARG A 207 15.52 4.57 -6.75
C ARG A 207 15.64 5.50 -5.53
N HIS A 208 14.56 5.74 -4.78
CA HIS A 208 14.63 6.52 -3.53
C HIS A 208 15.43 5.79 -2.44
N LEU A 209 15.25 4.46 -2.33
CA LEU A 209 16.08 3.64 -1.44
C LEU A 209 17.55 3.64 -1.84
N GLU A 210 17.86 3.65 -3.16
CA GLU A 210 19.23 3.75 -3.66
C GLU A 210 19.88 5.10 -3.31
N ILE A 211 19.12 6.21 -3.40
CA ILE A 211 19.59 7.54 -2.97
C ILE A 211 19.89 7.54 -1.47
N LEU A 212 19.02 6.98 -0.64
CA LEU A 212 19.27 6.85 0.80
C LEU A 212 20.47 5.95 1.08
N ALA A 213 20.60 4.84 0.36
CA ALA A 213 21.73 3.92 0.47
C ALA A 213 23.07 4.61 0.17
N GLU A 214 23.09 5.50 -0.83
CA GLU A 214 24.27 6.30 -1.16
C GLU A 214 24.63 7.25 -0.02
N VAL A 215 23.64 7.99 0.53
CA VAL A 215 23.88 8.88 1.68
C VAL A 215 24.37 8.08 2.90
N PHE A 216 23.80 6.91 3.17
CA PHE A 216 24.23 6.06 4.29
C PHE A 216 25.68 5.60 4.11
N ARG A 217 26.06 5.22 2.88
CA ARG A 217 27.43 4.84 2.54
C ARG A 217 28.41 5.99 2.75
N GLN A 218 28.06 7.20 2.31
CA GLN A 218 28.89 8.40 2.49
C GLN A 218 29.09 8.77 3.97
N ARG A 219 28.08 8.49 4.81
CA ARG A 219 28.14 8.70 6.26
C ARG A 219 28.76 7.52 7.02
N GLY A 220 29.15 6.44 6.34
CA GLY A 220 29.72 5.25 6.95
C GLY A 220 28.70 4.43 7.75
N TRP A 221 27.39 4.61 7.52
CA TRP A 221 26.33 3.87 8.19
C TRP A 221 26.11 2.52 7.51
N LYS A 222 26.03 1.46 8.30
CA LYS A 222 25.74 0.13 7.79
C LYS A 222 24.24 -0.07 7.61
N TYR A 223 23.86 -0.70 6.52
CA TYR A 223 22.48 -0.99 6.17
C TYR A 223 22.34 -2.30 5.41
N ALA A 224 21.18 -2.91 5.43
CA ALA A 224 20.75 -3.96 4.51
C ALA A 224 19.81 -3.38 3.44
N LEU A 225 19.76 -3.99 2.25
CA LEU A 225 18.93 -3.52 1.14
C LEU A 225 18.19 -4.70 0.49
N LEU A 226 16.84 -4.62 0.48
CA LEU A 226 15.97 -5.62 -0.12
C LEU A 226 15.06 -4.99 -1.19
N THR A 227 15.33 -5.30 -2.44
CA THR A 227 14.54 -4.87 -3.60
C THR A 227 14.09 -6.07 -4.44
N GLY A 228 13.36 -5.79 -5.53
CA GLY A 228 13.01 -6.83 -6.49
C GLY A 228 14.20 -7.50 -7.18
N SER A 229 15.34 -6.79 -7.26
CA SER A 229 16.59 -7.27 -7.88
C SER A 229 17.53 -7.99 -6.90
N THR A 230 17.21 -8.05 -5.61
CA THR A 230 18.06 -8.72 -4.60
C THR A 230 18.06 -10.23 -4.83
N ASN A 231 19.21 -10.79 -5.21
CA ASN A 231 19.37 -12.21 -5.52
C ASN A 231 19.38 -13.11 -4.27
N ASN A 232 20.04 -12.66 -3.19
CA ASN A 232 20.17 -13.43 -1.94
C ASN A 232 19.43 -12.75 -0.79
N ARG A 233 18.10 -12.88 -0.78
CA ARG A 233 17.24 -12.33 0.29
C ARG A 233 17.59 -12.84 1.70
N PRO A 234 17.84 -14.16 1.92
CA PRO A 234 18.21 -14.65 3.23
C PRO A 234 19.47 -13.98 3.80
N SER A 235 20.47 -13.71 2.95
CA SER A 235 21.71 -13.03 3.37
C SER A 235 21.46 -11.60 3.86
N GLU A 236 20.62 -10.82 3.16
CA GLU A 236 20.28 -9.45 3.58
C GLU A 236 19.49 -9.45 4.90
N ILE A 237 18.59 -10.42 5.06
CA ILE A 237 17.83 -10.58 6.31
C ILE A 237 18.79 -10.94 7.46
N ALA A 238 19.67 -11.93 7.29
CA ALA A 238 20.66 -12.31 8.28
C ALA A 238 21.59 -11.14 8.61
N HIS A 239 22.04 -10.40 7.60
CA HIS A 239 22.87 -9.20 7.78
C HIS A 239 22.20 -8.17 8.71
N PHE A 240 20.91 -7.92 8.53
CA PHE A 240 20.16 -7.01 9.40
C PHE A 240 19.87 -7.62 10.78
N THR A 241 19.47 -8.89 10.85
CA THR A 241 19.00 -9.50 12.11
C THR A 241 20.15 -9.83 13.06
N GLU A 242 21.28 -10.32 12.55
CA GLU A 242 22.40 -10.84 13.36
C GLU A 242 23.43 -9.77 13.71
N GLN A 243 23.62 -8.76 12.85
CA GLN A 243 24.63 -7.73 13.10
C GLN A 243 24.02 -6.54 13.84
N LYS A 244 24.55 -6.22 15.03
CA LYS A 244 24.06 -5.13 15.87
C LYS A 244 24.30 -3.74 15.29
N ASP A 245 25.37 -3.57 14.52
CA ASP A 245 25.79 -2.31 13.90
C ASP A 245 25.06 -2.03 12.56
N VAL A 246 24.29 -2.97 12.05
CA VAL A 246 23.36 -2.78 10.93
C VAL A 246 22.01 -2.35 11.49
N GLN A 247 21.79 -1.04 11.50
CA GLN A 247 20.61 -0.44 12.15
C GLN A 247 19.52 -0.03 11.16
N ALA A 248 19.80 0.00 9.86
CA ALA A 248 18.82 0.28 8.82
C ALA A 248 18.59 -0.92 7.91
N PHE A 249 17.33 -1.16 7.55
CA PHE A 249 16.94 -2.07 6.48
C PHE A 249 16.08 -1.34 5.46
N LEU A 250 16.63 -1.06 4.30
CA LEU A 250 15.97 -0.41 3.18
C LEU A 250 15.20 -1.45 2.38
N ILE A 251 13.89 -1.33 2.29
CA ILE A 251 13.02 -2.39 1.73
C ILE A 251 12.04 -1.79 0.72
N SER A 252 11.99 -2.32 -0.50
CA SER A 252 10.91 -1.93 -1.41
C SER A 252 9.59 -2.58 -0.97
N LEU A 253 8.48 -1.81 -1.01
CA LEU A 253 7.15 -2.29 -0.58
C LEU A 253 6.75 -3.60 -1.27
N LYS A 254 7.10 -3.77 -2.55
CA LYS A 254 6.83 -5.01 -3.28
C LYS A 254 7.65 -6.21 -2.77
N ALA A 255 8.91 -5.99 -2.41
CA ALA A 255 9.78 -7.07 -1.90
C ALA A 255 9.45 -7.42 -0.44
N GLY A 256 9.01 -6.44 0.35
CA GLY A 256 8.58 -6.59 1.74
C GLY A 256 7.27 -7.34 1.93
N GLY A 257 6.48 -7.51 0.87
CA GLY A 257 5.18 -8.20 0.89
C GLY A 257 5.23 -9.71 1.19
N VAL A 258 6.42 -10.35 1.17
CA VAL A 258 6.55 -11.81 1.34
C VAL A 258 7.14 -12.13 2.71
N GLY A 259 6.29 -12.63 3.63
CA GLY A 259 6.60 -13.45 4.81
C GLY A 259 7.81 -13.11 5.70
N LEU A 260 8.32 -11.87 5.66
CA LEU A 260 9.49 -11.47 6.46
C LEU A 260 9.12 -11.39 7.95
N ASN A 261 10.02 -11.86 8.81
CA ASN A 261 9.96 -11.65 10.25
C ASN A 261 11.14 -10.78 10.69
N LEU A 262 10.85 -9.52 11.08
CA LEU A 262 11.86 -8.49 11.36
C LEU A 262 11.60 -7.84 12.74
N THR A 263 11.30 -8.66 13.74
CA THR A 263 10.97 -8.23 15.11
C THR A 263 12.16 -7.59 15.85
N GLN A 264 13.36 -7.60 15.30
CA GLN A 264 14.51 -6.88 15.83
C GLN A 264 14.38 -5.36 15.65
N ALA A 265 13.55 -4.92 14.69
CA ALA A 265 13.27 -3.51 14.49
C ALA A 265 12.12 -3.04 15.39
N ASP A 266 12.29 -1.90 15.99
CA ASP A 266 11.29 -1.21 16.81
C ASP A 266 10.79 0.08 16.16
N TYR A 267 11.40 0.52 15.05
CA TYR A 267 10.92 1.61 14.22
C TYR A 267 10.66 1.18 12.79
N VAL A 268 9.60 1.76 12.20
CA VAL A 268 9.21 1.55 10.80
C VAL A 268 8.99 2.89 10.13
N PHE A 269 9.70 3.18 9.06
CA PHE A 269 9.51 4.37 8.24
C PHE A 269 8.79 4.00 6.94
N ILE A 270 7.66 4.63 6.68
CA ILE A 270 6.99 4.64 5.40
C ILE A 270 7.31 5.98 4.75
N ILE A 271 8.24 5.99 3.80
CA ILE A 271 8.81 7.25 3.28
C ILE A 271 8.06 7.81 2.07
N ASP A 272 7.12 7.06 1.51
CA ASP A 272 6.16 7.52 0.52
C ASP A 272 4.82 6.79 0.69
N PRO A 273 3.68 7.51 0.69
CA PRO A 273 2.39 6.87 0.85
C PRO A 273 2.02 6.07 -0.40
N TRP A 274 1.43 4.89 -0.18
CA TRP A 274 0.96 4.03 -1.26
C TRP A 274 -0.56 4.08 -1.39
N TRP A 275 -1.09 3.97 -2.61
CA TRP A 275 -2.54 4.00 -2.87
C TRP A 275 -3.34 2.94 -2.11
N ASN A 276 -2.70 1.84 -1.73
CA ASN A 276 -3.30 0.75 -0.96
C ASN A 276 -2.76 0.77 0.49
N PRO A 277 -3.55 1.20 1.48
CA PRO A 277 -3.13 1.26 2.88
C PRO A 277 -2.77 -0.12 3.44
N ALA A 278 -3.31 -1.20 2.87
CA ALA A 278 -2.99 -2.56 3.28
C ALA A 278 -1.51 -2.93 3.09
N ALA A 279 -0.87 -2.41 2.04
CA ALA A 279 0.55 -2.66 1.80
C ALA A 279 1.43 -2.00 2.88
N GLU A 280 1.04 -0.81 3.37
CA GLU A 280 1.73 -0.14 4.48
C GLU A 280 1.49 -0.90 5.80
N SER A 281 0.25 -1.31 6.07
CA SER A 281 -0.08 -2.12 7.25
C SER A 281 0.67 -3.45 7.24
N GLN A 282 0.83 -4.10 6.08
CA GLN A 282 1.67 -5.30 5.93
C GLN A 282 3.15 -4.99 6.20
N ALA A 283 3.68 -3.85 5.73
CA ALA A 283 5.04 -3.42 6.00
C ALA A 283 5.29 -3.22 7.51
N ILE A 284 4.40 -2.51 8.19
CA ILE A 284 4.46 -2.31 9.65
C ILE A 284 4.37 -3.66 10.39
N ALA A 285 3.53 -4.57 9.90
CA ALA A 285 3.35 -5.91 10.49
C ALA A 285 4.60 -6.81 10.37
N ARG A 286 5.67 -6.40 9.67
CA ARG A 286 6.96 -7.11 9.68
C ARG A 286 7.73 -6.91 10.98
N ALA A 287 7.61 -5.74 11.59
CA ALA A 287 8.18 -5.43 12.91
C ALA A 287 7.17 -5.75 14.03
N HIS A 288 5.90 -5.31 13.88
CA HIS A 288 4.85 -5.51 14.87
C HIS A 288 4.20 -6.88 14.70
N ARG A 289 4.83 -7.92 15.23
CA ARG A 289 4.43 -9.33 15.08
C ARG A 289 4.73 -10.10 16.35
N ILE A 290 4.13 -11.29 16.53
CA ILE A 290 4.44 -12.23 17.61
C ILE A 290 5.95 -12.47 17.68
N GLY A 291 6.51 -12.28 18.86
CA GLY A 291 7.96 -12.27 19.10
C GLY A 291 8.59 -10.87 19.15
N GLN A 292 7.79 -9.81 19.02
CA GLN A 292 8.19 -8.45 19.32
C GLN A 292 8.04 -8.18 20.83
N ASP A 293 9.09 -7.72 21.46
CA ASP A 293 9.16 -7.41 22.90
C ASP A 293 9.24 -5.91 23.20
N LYS A 294 9.39 -5.08 22.16
CA LYS A 294 9.46 -3.62 22.26
C LYS A 294 8.23 -2.97 21.64
N GLN A 295 7.88 -1.78 22.15
CA GLN A 295 6.93 -0.91 21.46
C GLN A 295 7.40 -0.63 20.04
N VAL A 296 6.51 -0.76 19.06
CA VAL A 296 6.79 -0.42 17.66
C VAL A 296 6.24 0.96 17.35
N ILE A 297 7.08 1.81 16.77
CA ILE A 297 6.70 3.15 16.32
C ILE A 297 6.83 3.21 14.80
N ALA A 298 5.73 3.55 14.13
CA ALA A 298 5.70 3.71 12.68
C ALA A 298 5.56 5.17 12.30
N TYR A 299 6.57 5.71 11.61
CA TYR A 299 6.56 7.07 11.05
C TYR A 299 6.17 7.05 9.58
N ARG A 300 5.18 7.86 9.20
CA ARG A 300 4.86 8.18 7.80
C ARG A 300 5.41 9.55 7.46
N PHE A 301 6.32 9.62 6.50
CA PHE A 301 6.88 10.87 6.00
C PHE A 301 6.05 11.38 4.84
N ILE A 302 5.40 12.52 5.04
CA ILE A 302 4.48 13.15 4.07
C ILE A 302 5.00 14.52 3.69
N THR A 303 5.19 14.77 2.42
CA THR A 303 5.59 16.09 1.93
C THR A 303 4.40 17.04 1.94
N GLN A 304 4.55 18.16 2.65
CA GLN A 304 3.53 19.20 2.79
C GLN A 304 3.20 19.85 1.43
N ASN A 305 1.95 20.29 1.29
CA ASN A 305 1.44 20.94 0.09
C ASN A 305 1.65 20.13 -1.19
N SER A 306 1.57 18.81 -1.08
CA SER A 306 1.81 17.88 -2.17
C SER A 306 0.66 16.89 -2.38
N ILE A 307 0.73 16.16 -3.48
CA ILE A 307 -0.21 15.08 -3.77
C ILE A 307 -0.21 13.98 -2.70
N GLU A 308 0.84 13.88 -1.89
CA GLU A 308 0.92 12.85 -0.84
C GLU A 308 -0.09 13.07 0.28
N GLU A 309 -0.38 14.33 0.66
CA GLU A 309 -1.46 14.65 1.61
C GLU A 309 -2.82 14.19 1.09
N LYS A 310 -3.06 14.37 -0.21
CA LYS A 310 -4.30 13.91 -0.85
C LYS A 310 -4.39 12.39 -0.92
N ILE A 311 -3.26 11.71 -1.15
CA ILE A 311 -3.20 10.24 -1.11
C ILE A 311 -3.49 9.73 0.30
N LEU A 312 -2.94 10.40 1.34
CA LEU A 312 -3.20 10.04 2.73
C LEU A 312 -4.71 10.15 3.06
N GLN A 313 -5.37 11.21 2.62
CA GLN A 313 -6.81 11.37 2.79
C GLN A 313 -7.60 10.27 2.08
N LEU A 314 -7.22 9.92 0.84
CA LEU A 314 -7.83 8.81 0.10
C LEU A 314 -7.60 7.44 0.77
N GLN A 315 -6.45 7.24 1.41
CA GLN A 315 -6.20 6.03 2.19
C GLN A 315 -7.14 5.93 3.39
N GLU A 316 -7.36 7.04 4.10
CA GLU A 316 -8.26 7.09 5.25
C GLU A 316 -9.70 6.79 4.84
N ASP A 317 -10.15 7.35 3.72
CA ASP A 317 -11.45 7.05 3.16
C ASP A 317 -11.58 5.57 2.76
N LYS A 318 -10.54 4.96 2.17
CA LYS A 318 -10.51 3.52 1.88
C LYS A 318 -10.49 2.65 3.12
N ARG A 319 -9.80 3.08 4.19
CA ARG A 319 -9.77 2.37 5.47
C ARG A 319 -11.17 2.32 6.08
N ARG A 320 -11.86 3.47 6.14
CA ARG A 320 -13.26 3.54 6.59
C ARG A 320 -14.14 2.59 5.79
N LEU A 321 -14.01 2.57 4.47
CA LEU A 321 -14.74 1.66 3.62
C LEU A 321 -14.50 0.20 3.99
N ALA A 322 -13.25 -0.21 4.11
CA ALA A 322 -12.91 -1.59 4.45
C ALA A 322 -13.44 -1.97 5.85
N GLU A 323 -13.31 -1.08 6.82
CA GLU A 323 -13.85 -1.25 8.17
C GLU A 323 -15.36 -1.34 8.16
N THR A 324 -16.01 -0.56 7.35
CA THR A 324 -17.46 -0.47 7.16
C THR A 324 -18.08 -1.77 6.62
N PHE A 325 -17.51 -2.36 5.57
CA PHE A 325 -18.00 -3.67 5.08
C PHE A 325 -17.70 -4.81 6.02
N ILE A 326 -16.82 -4.55 6.95
CA ILE A 326 -16.47 -5.50 7.99
C ILE A 326 -17.16 -5.13 9.32
N THR A 327 -17.58 -3.85 9.51
CA THR A 327 -18.24 -3.36 10.72
C THR A 327 -19.42 -2.40 10.49
N ASP A 328 -19.44 -1.49 9.55
CA ASP A 328 -20.57 -0.62 9.11
C ASP A 328 -20.15 0.37 7.98
N SER A 329 -21.07 0.63 7.12
CA SER A 329 -21.12 1.23 5.80
C SER A 329 -20.47 2.57 5.41
N GLU A 330 -19.74 2.59 4.30
CA GLU A 330 -19.92 3.58 3.18
C GLU A 330 -18.97 3.30 2.00
N ALA A 331 -19.51 3.18 0.78
CA ALA A 331 -18.73 2.80 -0.40
C ALA A 331 -18.12 4.01 -1.12
N LEU A 332 -16.80 3.99 -1.40
CA LEU A 332 -16.14 5.03 -2.19
C LEU A 332 -16.34 4.87 -3.70
N PRO A 333 -16.64 5.96 -4.43
CA PRO A 333 -16.69 5.96 -5.88
C PRO A 333 -15.28 5.95 -6.50
N ALA A 334 -15.17 5.45 -7.73
CA ALA A 334 -14.01 5.74 -8.58
C ALA A 334 -13.92 7.26 -8.76
N LEU A 335 -12.76 7.86 -8.59
CA LEU A 335 -12.55 9.30 -8.69
C LEU A 335 -13.06 9.84 -10.03
N SER A 336 -13.93 10.84 -9.99
CA SER A 336 -14.38 11.60 -11.16
C SER A 336 -13.28 12.55 -11.63
N ASN A 337 -13.42 13.11 -12.84
CA ASN A 337 -12.50 14.15 -13.33
C ASN A 337 -12.47 15.39 -12.42
N GLU A 338 -13.59 15.72 -11.77
CA GLU A 338 -13.66 16.79 -10.77
C GLU A 338 -12.84 16.47 -9.54
N GLN A 339 -12.90 15.23 -9.06
CA GLN A 339 -12.09 14.76 -7.94
C GLN A 339 -10.59 14.70 -8.30
N TRP A 340 -10.23 14.35 -9.54
CA TRP A 340 -8.87 14.48 -10.03
C TRP A 340 -8.40 15.94 -10.07
N ALA A 341 -9.27 16.87 -10.46
CA ALA A 341 -8.96 18.30 -10.42
C ALA A 341 -8.80 18.83 -8.99
N ASP A 342 -9.58 18.30 -8.03
CA ASP A 342 -9.45 18.65 -6.60
C ASP A 342 -8.14 18.17 -5.97
N LEU A 343 -7.55 17.07 -6.46
CA LEU A 343 -6.23 16.60 -6.04
C LEU A 343 -5.09 17.57 -6.40
N LEU A 344 -5.35 18.51 -7.30
CA LEU A 344 -4.37 19.48 -7.81
C LEU A 344 -4.62 20.92 -7.29
N LYS A 345 -5.64 21.12 -6.47
CA LYS A 345 -5.84 22.38 -5.74
C LYS A 345 -4.90 22.48 -4.57
#